data_85179d9d10bbc6e89dd5ea8fd79b2bfd
#
_entry.id   85179d9d10bbc6e89dd5ea8fd79b2bfd
#
_cell.length_a   1.000
_cell.length_b   1.000
_cell.length_c   1.000
_cell.angle_alpha   90.00
_cell.angle_beta   90.00
_cell.angle_gamma   90.00
#
_symmetry.space_group_name_H-M   'P 1'
#
loop_
_entity.id
_entity.type
_entity.pdbx_description
1 polymer ?
#
loop_
_entity_poly.entity_id
_entity_poly.type
_entity_poly.pdbx_seq_one_letter_code
_entity_poly.pdbx_strand_id
1 'polypeptide(L)'
;AGGCVKRIEEAGRRIAAERGLVLEVGTKPDASLLDAMVEGMAGRLFEIVSKPAIGAAAAALLRLSPLRNARRPDVVTFSGGVSEYIYGREVRAFGDLGPVLARAILGRIGTWGPRIEPSDEGIRATVIGASQYTIQVSGSTIFVSPQSVLPLKNLPVIMPDLPLEDEALDGEQISKSVRAALRRLDLDDGERAVALCYRWKKSATFARLDAFCRGIASGLAGGLARGLPLILVGDGDIGGLIGIHCLEEIRLPNPIVSIDGIALREFDFIDIGALLETSGAVPVVIKSLVFPASGAIGQGAAASPVSAPT
;
A
#
# COMPACT_ATOMS: atom_id res chain seq x y z
N ALA A 1 -1.53 -24.97 -19.03
CA ALA A 1 -1.82 -24.43 -17.72
C ALA A 1 -3.12 -25.03 -17.20
N GLY A 2 -3.07 -25.85 -16.14
CA GLY A 2 -4.15 -26.79 -15.77
C GLY A 2 -5.31 -26.22 -14.97
N GLY A 3 -5.56 -24.90 -14.96
CA GLY A 3 -6.74 -24.32 -14.28
C GLY A 3 -6.77 -24.50 -12.75
N CYS A 4 -5.66 -24.80 -12.10
CA CYS A 4 -5.57 -24.94 -10.65
C CYS A 4 -5.34 -23.58 -9.99
N VAL A 5 -5.87 -23.42 -8.77
CA VAL A 5 -5.64 -22.26 -7.93
C VAL A 5 -4.15 -22.16 -7.58
N LYS A 6 -3.53 -21.07 -7.96
CA LYS A 6 -2.09 -20.81 -7.75
C LYS A 6 -1.85 -19.98 -6.49
N ARG A 7 -2.76 -19.06 -6.20
CA ARG A 7 -2.67 -18.10 -5.11
C ARG A 7 -4.06 -17.66 -4.68
N ILE A 8 -4.25 -17.44 -3.39
CA ILE A 8 -5.49 -16.90 -2.82
C ILE A 8 -5.08 -15.79 -1.84
N GLU A 9 -5.51 -14.58 -2.14
CA GLU A 9 -5.34 -13.43 -1.25
C GLU A 9 -6.35 -13.50 -0.09
N GLU A 10 -6.06 -12.79 1.00
CA GLU A 10 -6.90 -12.76 2.20
C GLU A 10 -8.35 -12.34 1.89
N ALA A 11 -8.53 -11.33 1.03
CA ALA A 11 -9.85 -10.93 0.57
C ALA A 11 -10.60 -12.06 -0.14
N GLY A 12 -9.91 -12.86 -0.96
CA GLY A 12 -10.47 -14.03 -1.61
C GLY A 12 -10.87 -15.13 -0.62
N ARG A 13 -10.06 -15.37 0.42
CA ARG A 13 -10.38 -16.34 1.49
C ARG A 13 -11.64 -15.92 2.25
N ARG A 14 -11.77 -14.63 2.59
CA ARG A 14 -12.94 -14.10 3.28
C ARG A 14 -14.22 -14.25 2.46
N ILE A 15 -14.17 -13.88 1.17
CA ILE A 15 -15.32 -14.03 0.27
C ILE A 15 -15.70 -15.51 0.11
N ALA A 16 -14.73 -16.42 -0.01
CA ALA A 16 -14.99 -17.85 -0.05
C ALA A 16 -15.67 -18.35 1.23
N ALA A 17 -15.13 -17.99 2.39
CA ALA A 17 -15.66 -18.39 3.69
C ALA A 17 -17.11 -17.88 3.90
N GLU A 18 -17.40 -16.62 3.56
CA GLU A 18 -18.75 -16.04 3.66
C GLU A 18 -19.79 -16.78 2.80
N ARG A 19 -19.34 -17.44 1.74
CA ARG A 19 -20.17 -18.20 0.82
C ARG A 19 -20.15 -19.70 1.06
N GLY A 20 -19.45 -20.15 2.11
CA GLY A 20 -19.30 -21.57 2.41
C GLY A 20 -18.50 -22.34 1.35
N LEU A 21 -17.63 -21.64 0.60
CA LEU A 21 -16.81 -22.23 -0.45
C LEU A 21 -15.48 -22.67 0.11
N VAL A 22 -15.04 -23.88 -0.25
CA VAL A 22 -13.70 -24.38 0.04
C VAL A 22 -12.80 -24.11 -1.15
N LEU A 23 -11.81 -23.24 -0.96
CA LEU A 23 -10.87 -22.84 -1.99
C LEU A 23 -9.44 -23.03 -1.46
N GLU A 24 -8.69 -23.95 -2.05
CA GLU A 24 -7.33 -24.27 -1.64
C GLU A 24 -6.35 -24.14 -2.81
N VAL A 25 -5.10 -23.75 -2.50
CA VAL A 25 -4.02 -23.72 -3.49
C VAL A 25 -3.75 -25.14 -3.97
N GLY A 26 -3.63 -25.30 -5.28
CA GLY A 26 -3.43 -26.59 -5.95
C GLY A 26 -4.73 -27.28 -6.40
N THR A 27 -5.91 -26.87 -5.89
CA THR A 27 -7.18 -27.43 -6.34
C THR A 27 -7.63 -26.86 -7.66
N LYS A 28 -8.42 -27.64 -8.42
CA LYS A 28 -9.05 -27.17 -9.66
C LYS A 28 -10.51 -26.83 -9.37
N PRO A 29 -10.86 -25.54 -9.29
CA PRO A 29 -12.24 -25.13 -9.04
C PRO A 29 -13.11 -25.49 -10.25
N ASP A 30 -14.35 -25.87 -10.00
CA ASP A 30 -15.36 -25.99 -11.04
C ASP A 30 -15.94 -24.61 -11.43
N ALA A 31 -16.73 -24.58 -12.50
CA ALA A 31 -17.31 -23.34 -12.99
C ALA A 31 -18.28 -22.71 -11.98
N SER A 32 -19.03 -23.51 -11.24
CA SER A 32 -20.02 -23.04 -10.27
C SER A 32 -19.34 -22.34 -9.08
N LEU A 33 -18.22 -22.88 -8.62
CA LEU A 33 -17.41 -22.27 -7.57
C LEU A 33 -16.80 -20.94 -8.04
N LEU A 34 -16.28 -20.90 -9.26
CA LEU A 34 -15.74 -19.66 -9.84
C LEU A 34 -16.82 -18.59 -9.99
N ASP A 35 -18.01 -18.95 -10.47
CA ASP A 35 -19.14 -18.03 -10.59
C ASP A 35 -19.59 -17.51 -9.21
N ALA A 36 -19.66 -18.37 -8.20
CA ALA A 36 -20.00 -17.98 -6.85
C ALA A 36 -18.97 -17.03 -6.24
N MET A 37 -17.68 -17.26 -6.48
CA MET A 37 -16.60 -16.35 -6.07
C MET A 37 -16.71 -14.98 -6.74
N VAL A 38 -16.90 -14.97 -8.04
CA VAL A 38 -17.03 -13.74 -8.84
C VAL A 38 -18.26 -12.94 -8.45
N GLU A 39 -19.39 -13.59 -8.20
CA GLU A 39 -20.60 -12.95 -7.67
C GLU A 39 -20.36 -12.34 -6.28
N GLY A 40 -19.56 -13.01 -5.44
CA GLY A 40 -19.10 -12.46 -4.17
C GLY A 40 -18.27 -11.19 -4.34
N MET A 41 -17.25 -11.24 -5.20
CA MET A 41 -16.36 -10.12 -5.48
C MET A 41 -17.13 -8.92 -6.05
N ALA A 42 -17.93 -9.13 -7.09
CA ALA A 42 -18.74 -8.09 -7.69
C ALA A 42 -19.78 -7.53 -6.70
N GLY A 43 -20.40 -8.40 -5.88
CA GLY A 43 -21.34 -7.99 -4.85
C GLY A 43 -20.72 -7.04 -3.83
N ARG A 44 -19.52 -7.34 -3.32
CA ARG A 44 -18.80 -6.47 -2.39
C ARG A 44 -18.38 -5.16 -3.03
N LEU A 45 -17.87 -5.20 -4.27
CA LEU A 45 -17.54 -3.99 -5.02
C LEU A 45 -18.75 -3.05 -5.11
N PHE A 46 -19.89 -3.56 -5.55
CA PHE A 46 -21.09 -2.74 -5.72
C PHE A 46 -21.71 -2.31 -4.39
N GLU A 47 -21.59 -3.10 -3.33
CA GLU A 47 -21.97 -2.68 -1.99
C GLU A 47 -21.20 -1.42 -1.57
N ILE A 48 -19.87 -1.40 -1.82
CA ILE A 48 -18.99 -0.29 -1.44
C ILE A 48 -19.25 0.97 -2.27
N VAL A 49 -19.46 0.82 -3.59
CA VAL A 49 -19.54 1.99 -4.48
C VAL A 49 -20.96 2.54 -4.65
N SER A 50 -21.99 1.77 -4.36
CA SER A 50 -23.40 2.15 -4.62
C SER A 50 -24.26 2.38 -3.39
N LYS A 51 -23.83 1.93 -2.20
CA LYS A 51 -24.62 2.07 -0.98
C LYS A 51 -24.09 3.18 -0.07
N PRO A 52 -24.97 3.95 0.58
CA PRO A 52 -24.58 4.99 1.53
C PRO A 52 -24.00 4.41 2.84
N ALA A 53 -24.38 3.18 3.18
CA ALA A 53 -23.86 2.44 4.32
C ALA A 53 -23.42 1.04 3.89
N ILE A 54 -22.23 0.64 4.30
CA ILE A 54 -21.63 -0.65 4.00
C ILE A 54 -21.64 -1.55 5.23
N GLY A 55 -21.85 -2.85 5.03
CA GLY A 55 -21.78 -3.84 6.11
C GLY A 55 -20.36 -4.09 6.58
N ALA A 56 -20.23 -4.70 7.78
CA ALA A 56 -18.93 -4.99 8.39
C ALA A 56 -18.00 -5.83 7.48
N ALA A 57 -18.56 -6.78 6.72
CA ALA A 57 -17.81 -7.62 5.81
C ALA A 57 -17.24 -6.85 4.61
N ALA A 58 -17.98 -5.88 4.07
CA ALA A 58 -17.48 -4.99 3.02
C ALA A 58 -16.44 -3.99 3.58
N ALA A 59 -16.70 -3.44 4.77
CA ALA A 59 -15.77 -2.54 5.44
C ALA A 59 -14.41 -3.20 5.72
N ALA A 60 -14.41 -4.49 6.06
CA ALA A 60 -13.17 -5.26 6.31
C ALA A 60 -12.29 -5.46 5.05
N LEU A 61 -12.83 -5.24 3.85
CA LEU A 61 -12.09 -5.30 2.59
C LEU A 61 -11.54 -3.94 2.16
N LEU A 62 -11.96 -2.86 2.81
CA LEU A 62 -11.47 -1.52 2.49
C LEU A 62 -10.06 -1.33 3.06
N ARG A 63 -9.18 -0.79 2.25
CA ARG A 63 -7.83 -0.37 2.64
C ARG A 63 -7.77 1.09 3.11
N LEU A 64 -8.73 1.88 2.69
CA LEU A 64 -8.92 3.29 3.07
C LEU A 64 -10.34 3.49 3.56
N SER A 65 -10.59 4.60 4.26
CA SER A 65 -11.94 4.99 4.65
C SER A 65 -12.86 5.10 3.43
N PRO A 66 -14.15 4.72 3.54
CA PRO A 66 -15.08 4.83 2.44
C PRO A 66 -15.25 6.27 1.98
N LEU A 67 -15.65 6.46 0.72
CA LEU A 67 -15.94 7.77 0.18
C LEU A 67 -17.05 8.46 0.99
N ARG A 68 -16.84 9.73 1.33
CA ARG A 68 -17.83 10.53 2.08
C ARG A 68 -19.06 10.87 1.27
N ASN A 69 -18.95 10.82 -0.05
CA ASN A 69 -20.07 11.13 -0.96
C ASN A 69 -20.52 9.86 -1.67
N ALA A 70 -21.71 9.37 -1.30
CA ALA A 70 -22.35 8.18 -1.86
C ALA A 70 -23.32 8.50 -3.02
N ARG A 71 -23.18 9.66 -3.67
CA ARG A 71 -24.01 9.96 -4.85
C ARG A 71 -23.64 9.01 -5.98
N ARG A 72 -24.66 8.51 -6.69
CA ARG A 72 -24.44 7.74 -7.91
C ARG A 72 -23.70 8.60 -8.93
N PRO A 73 -22.58 8.14 -9.47
CA PRO A 73 -21.89 8.87 -10.54
C PRO A 73 -22.72 8.81 -11.84
N ASP A 74 -22.55 9.79 -12.70
CA ASP A 74 -23.14 9.80 -14.04
C ASP A 74 -22.35 8.90 -14.99
N VAL A 75 -21.05 8.79 -14.76
CA VAL A 75 -20.10 8.07 -15.60
C VAL A 75 -19.17 7.22 -14.72
N VAL A 76 -18.85 6.03 -15.23
CA VAL A 76 -17.86 5.12 -14.65
C VAL A 76 -16.83 4.75 -15.72
N THR A 77 -15.56 4.79 -15.36
CA THR A 77 -14.46 4.29 -16.17
C THR A 77 -13.74 3.16 -15.44
N PHE A 78 -13.13 2.27 -16.19
CA PHE A 78 -12.36 1.15 -15.66
C PHE A 78 -10.91 1.21 -16.13
N SER A 79 -10.00 0.77 -15.25
CA SER A 79 -8.59 0.60 -15.58
C SER A 79 -8.09 -0.74 -15.05
N GLY A 80 -6.90 -1.17 -15.49
CA GLY A 80 -6.31 -2.46 -15.15
C GLY A 80 -6.74 -3.59 -16.08
N GLY A 81 -6.28 -4.82 -15.82
CA GLY A 81 -6.48 -5.97 -16.73
C GLY A 81 -7.93 -6.34 -16.99
N VAL A 82 -8.82 -6.22 -15.99
CA VAL A 82 -10.25 -6.54 -16.14
C VAL A 82 -10.95 -5.53 -17.06
N SER A 83 -10.47 -4.30 -17.15
CA SER A 83 -11.05 -3.28 -18.04
C SER A 83 -10.98 -3.66 -19.51
N GLU A 84 -9.97 -4.42 -19.91
CA GLU A 84 -9.82 -4.87 -21.30
C GLU A 84 -10.98 -5.76 -21.73
N TYR A 85 -11.49 -6.61 -20.81
CA TYR A 85 -12.69 -7.43 -21.03
C TYR A 85 -13.98 -6.60 -20.95
N ILE A 86 -14.04 -5.62 -20.04
CA ILE A 86 -15.22 -4.73 -19.91
C ILE A 86 -15.43 -3.92 -21.19
N TYR A 87 -14.34 -3.45 -21.80
CA TYR A 87 -14.38 -2.68 -23.06
C TYR A 87 -14.34 -3.54 -24.32
N GLY A 88 -14.29 -4.88 -24.18
CA GLY A 88 -14.25 -5.80 -25.32
C GLY A 88 -12.94 -5.76 -26.13
N ARG A 89 -11.86 -5.24 -25.54
CA ARG A 89 -10.53 -5.14 -26.18
C ARG A 89 -9.75 -6.46 -26.12
N GLU A 90 -10.05 -7.31 -25.14
CA GLU A 90 -9.47 -8.65 -24.99
C GLU A 90 -10.58 -9.70 -24.92
N VAL A 91 -10.39 -10.79 -25.66
CA VAL A 91 -11.34 -11.92 -25.72
C VAL A 91 -10.71 -13.25 -25.26
N ARG A 92 -9.37 -13.30 -25.18
CA ARG A 92 -8.64 -14.51 -24.77
C ARG A 92 -8.72 -14.69 -23.26
N ALA A 93 -8.90 -15.92 -22.81
CA ALA A 93 -8.82 -16.27 -21.40
C ALA A 93 -7.39 -16.66 -21.02
N PHE A 94 -6.85 -16.05 -19.98
CA PHE A 94 -5.50 -16.31 -19.46
C PHE A 94 -5.49 -17.28 -18.27
N GLY A 95 -6.63 -17.89 -17.97
CA GLY A 95 -6.79 -18.83 -16.87
C GLY A 95 -6.98 -18.14 -15.50
N ASP A 96 -7.44 -16.89 -15.51
CA ASP A 96 -7.79 -16.08 -14.36
C ASP A 96 -9.31 -15.80 -14.34
N LEU A 97 -9.75 -15.04 -13.34
CA LEU A 97 -11.15 -14.63 -13.18
C LEU A 97 -11.56 -13.42 -14.03
N GLY A 98 -10.63 -12.83 -14.79
CA GLY A 98 -10.85 -11.57 -15.53
C GLY A 98 -12.12 -11.56 -16.38
N PRO A 99 -12.32 -12.53 -17.33
CA PRO A 99 -13.50 -12.54 -18.21
C PRO A 99 -14.81 -12.70 -17.45
N VAL A 100 -14.83 -13.54 -16.39
CA VAL A 100 -16.04 -13.83 -15.62
C VAL A 100 -16.39 -12.63 -14.73
N LEU A 101 -15.39 -12.02 -14.11
CA LEU A 101 -15.55 -10.83 -13.29
C LEU A 101 -16.03 -9.62 -14.11
N ALA A 102 -15.48 -9.43 -15.31
CA ALA A 102 -15.94 -8.37 -16.22
C ALA A 102 -17.43 -8.50 -16.54
N ARG A 103 -17.92 -9.71 -16.85
CA ARG A 103 -19.35 -9.96 -17.10
C ARG A 103 -20.22 -9.66 -15.89
N ALA A 104 -19.81 -10.09 -14.69
CA ALA A 104 -20.54 -9.82 -13.45
C ALA A 104 -20.62 -8.31 -13.14
N ILE A 105 -19.54 -7.58 -13.39
CA ILE A 105 -19.48 -6.12 -13.23
C ILE A 105 -20.41 -5.44 -14.22
N LEU A 106 -20.34 -5.79 -15.51
CA LEU A 106 -21.21 -5.21 -16.55
C LEU A 106 -22.69 -5.40 -16.25
N GLY A 107 -23.10 -6.61 -15.83
CA GLY A 107 -24.49 -6.88 -15.45
C GLY A 107 -24.97 -6.00 -14.30
N ARG A 108 -24.13 -5.76 -13.31
CA ARG A 108 -24.47 -4.90 -12.16
C ARG A 108 -24.49 -3.42 -12.51
N ILE A 109 -23.59 -2.94 -13.38
CA ILE A 109 -23.60 -1.55 -13.84
C ILE A 109 -24.87 -1.25 -14.62
N GLY A 110 -25.31 -2.16 -15.49
CA GLY A 110 -26.56 -1.99 -16.22
C GLY A 110 -27.76 -1.77 -15.29
N THR A 111 -27.78 -2.42 -14.13
CA THR A 111 -28.82 -2.21 -13.10
C THR A 111 -28.59 -0.94 -12.28
N TRP A 112 -27.33 -0.58 -11.98
CA TRP A 112 -26.98 0.59 -11.20
C TRP A 112 -27.19 1.90 -11.96
N GLY A 113 -26.95 1.89 -13.28
CA GLY A 113 -27.34 2.92 -14.22
C GLY A 113 -26.33 3.98 -14.62
N PRO A 114 -25.08 4.06 -14.12
CA PRO A 114 -24.04 4.94 -14.67
C PRO A 114 -23.68 4.56 -16.10
N ARG A 115 -23.35 5.56 -16.91
CA ARG A 115 -22.79 5.33 -18.25
C ARG A 115 -21.34 4.85 -18.12
N ILE A 116 -20.98 3.85 -18.90
CA ILE A 116 -19.60 3.41 -19.02
C ILE A 116 -18.92 4.25 -20.11
N GLU A 117 -17.82 4.92 -19.75
CA GLU A 117 -16.94 5.58 -20.73
C GLU A 117 -15.62 4.82 -20.82
N PRO A 118 -15.08 4.60 -22.02
CA PRO A 118 -13.81 3.92 -22.18
C PRO A 118 -12.68 4.80 -21.61
N SER A 119 -11.68 4.14 -21.00
CA SER A 119 -10.41 4.75 -20.64
C SER A 119 -9.39 4.38 -21.72
N ASP A 120 -8.67 5.35 -22.25
CA ASP A 120 -7.66 5.11 -23.27
C ASP A 120 -6.48 4.29 -22.75
N GLU A 121 -6.17 4.42 -21.46
CA GLU A 121 -4.98 3.83 -20.85
C GLU A 121 -5.18 2.41 -20.31
N GLY A 122 -6.41 1.96 -20.07
CA GLY A 122 -6.77 0.59 -19.71
C GLY A 122 -5.76 -0.12 -18.82
N ILE A 123 -5.18 -1.19 -19.33
CA ILE A 123 -4.14 -2.00 -18.66
C ILE A 123 -2.85 -1.20 -18.36
N ARG A 124 -2.59 -0.12 -19.09
CA ARG A 124 -1.39 0.72 -18.89
C ARG A 124 -1.50 1.68 -17.70
N ALA A 125 -2.66 1.85 -17.10
CA ALA A 125 -2.88 2.81 -16.02
C ALA A 125 -1.86 2.62 -14.87
N THR A 126 -1.53 1.39 -14.52
CA THR A 126 -0.50 1.08 -13.51
C THR A 126 0.90 1.53 -13.94
N VAL A 127 1.26 1.31 -15.21
CA VAL A 127 2.58 1.70 -15.74
C VAL A 127 2.70 3.22 -15.82
N ILE A 128 1.64 3.89 -16.25
CA ILE A 128 1.57 5.37 -16.31
C ILE A 128 1.65 5.95 -14.91
N GLY A 129 0.87 5.41 -13.95
CA GLY A 129 0.95 5.80 -12.55
C GLY A 129 2.36 5.59 -11.97
N ALA A 130 3.00 4.46 -12.29
CA ALA A 130 4.36 4.17 -11.87
C ALA A 130 5.42 5.09 -12.51
N SER A 131 5.11 5.75 -13.63
CA SER A 131 5.99 6.74 -14.24
C SER A 131 5.90 8.12 -13.58
N GLN A 132 4.87 8.38 -12.78
CA GLN A 132 4.71 9.59 -11.99
C GLN A 132 5.35 9.38 -10.62
N TYR A 133 6.65 9.63 -10.53
CA TYR A 133 7.41 9.50 -9.30
C TYR A 133 7.88 10.87 -8.79
N THR A 134 8.03 10.96 -7.46
CA THR A 134 8.64 12.11 -6.79
C THR A 134 9.99 11.66 -6.22
N ILE A 135 11.00 12.50 -6.37
CA ILE A 135 12.30 12.28 -5.72
C ILE A 135 12.38 13.20 -4.52
N GLN A 136 12.64 12.62 -3.35
CA GLN A 136 12.97 13.34 -2.12
C GLN A 136 14.38 12.95 -1.69
N VAL A 137 15.00 13.77 -0.86
CA VAL A 137 16.28 13.47 -0.24
C VAL A 137 16.05 13.42 1.25
N SER A 138 16.57 12.39 1.92
CA SER A 138 16.42 12.25 3.37
C SER A 138 17.10 13.41 4.12
N GLY A 139 16.70 13.60 5.38
CA GLY A 139 17.47 14.41 6.31
C GLY A 139 18.89 13.87 6.49
N SER A 140 19.69 14.56 7.28
CA SER A 140 21.06 14.16 7.62
C SER A 140 21.13 13.27 8.88
N THR A 141 20.05 13.13 9.61
CA THR A 141 19.94 12.35 10.84
C THR A 141 19.48 10.92 10.57
N ILE A 142 20.17 10.25 9.64
CA ILE A 142 19.84 8.87 9.23
C ILE A 142 20.80 7.85 9.84
N PHE A 143 20.38 6.59 9.83
CA PHE A 143 21.20 5.44 10.21
C PHE A 143 21.09 4.33 9.18
N VAL A 144 22.24 3.88 8.67
CA VAL A 144 22.30 2.75 7.71
C VAL A 144 23.44 1.82 8.13
N SER A 145 23.13 0.58 8.42
CA SER A 145 24.13 -0.43 8.81
C SER A 145 23.73 -1.82 8.33
N PRO A 146 24.58 -2.54 7.61
CA PRO A 146 25.77 -2.02 6.91
C PRO A 146 25.38 -1.16 5.70
N GLN A 147 26.25 -0.24 5.28
CA GLN A 147 25.96 0.62 4.12
C GLN A 147 25.77 -0.16 2.81
N SER A 148 26.35 -1.36 2.73
CA SER A 148 26.22 -2.25 1.56
C SER A 148 24.79 -2.78 1.34
N VAL A 149 23.84 -2.56 2.28
CA VAL A 149 22.43 -2.88 2.06
C VAL A 149 21.78 -2.01 0.99
N LEU A 150 22.30 -0.80 0.78
CA LEU A 150 21.83 0.12 -0.25
C LEU A 150 22.49 -0.15 -1.61
N PRO A 151 21.81 0.09 -2.74
CA PRO A 151 20.45 0.62 -2.85
C PRO A 151 19.35 -0.45 -2.67
N LEU A 152 18.19 -0.03 -2.18
CA LEU A 152 16.99 -0.85 -2.06
C LEU A 152 15.93 -0.41 -3.09
N LYS A 153 15.20 -1.37 -3.68
CA LYS A 153 14.22 -1.08 -4.73
C LYS A 153 12.88 -1.74 -4.49
N ASN A 154 11.83 -1.09 -4.96
CA ASN A 154 10.45 -1.59 -4.96
C ASN A 154 9.95 -2.02 -3.57
N LEU A 155 10.27 -1.24 -2.56
CA LEU A 155 9.82 -1.47 -1.20
C LEU A 155 8.38 -1.00 -1.06
N PRO A 156 7.43 -1.87 -0.73
CA PRO A 156 6.09 -1.45 -0.37
C PRO A 156 6.11 -0.70 0.95
N VAL A 157 5.36 0.40 1.01
CA VAL A 157 5.23 1.22 2.23
C VAL A 157 4.06 0.72 3.05
N ILE A 158 4.30 0.43 4.33
CA ILE A 158 3.26 0.20 5.32
C ILE A 158 3.17 1.40 6.27
N MET A 159 1.95 1.81 6.61
CA MET A 159 1.67 2.88 7.56
C MET A 159 0.77 2.33 8.67
N PRO A 160 1.34 1.69 9.69
CA PRO A 160 0.56 1.23 10.83
C PRO A 160 0.02 2.43 11.62
N ASP A 161 -1.16 2.26 12.22
CA ASP A 161 -1.71 3.22 13.16
C ASP A 161 -1.00 3.07 14.51
N LEU A 162 -0.04 3.95 14.76
CA LEU A 162 0.84 3.90 15.93
C LEU A 162 0.43 4.95 16.95
N PRO A 163 0.33 4.60 18.24
CA PRO A 163 -0.10 5.52 19.30
C PRO A 163 1.04 6.46 19.76
N LEU A 164 1.72 7.12 18.79
CA LEU A 164 2.91 7.93 19.06
C LEU A 164 2.61 9.29 19.71
N GLU A 165 1.34 9.62 19.93
CA GLU A 165 0.90 10.78 20.67
C GLU A 165 0.80 10.52 22.19
N ASP A 166 0.84 9.27 22.62
CA ASP A 166 0.77 8.89 24.03
C ASP A 166 2.08 9.19 24.77
N GLU A 167 2.01 9.50 26.07
CA GLU A 167 3.20 9.73 26.88
C GLU A 167 4.03 8.47 27.08
N ALA A 168 3.37 7.35 27.33
CA ALA A 168 3.99 6.02 27.42
C ALA A 168 3.55 5.17 26.24
N LEU A 169 4.50 4.50 25.60
CA LEU A 169 4.23 3.60 24.46
C LEU A 169 4.13 2.15 24.95
N ASP A 170 3.17 1.42 24.40
CA ASP A 170 3.02 -0.01 24.60
C ASP A 170 3.56 -0.75 23.36
N GLY A 171 4.68 -1.47 23.52
CA GLY A 171 5.29 -2.25 22.45
C GLY A 171 4.38 -3.35 21.89
N GLU A 172 3.51 -3.96 22.72
CA GLU A 172 2.57 -4.97 22.24
C GLU A 172 1.48 -4.36 21.35
N GLN A 173 0.97 -3.19 21.71
CA GLN A 173 0.02 -2.44 20.87
C GLN A 173 0.65 -2.04 19.53
N ILE A 174 1.90 -1.53 19.56
CA ILE A 174 2.66 -1.22 18.34
C ILE A 174 2.81 -2.45 17.47
N SER A 175 3.22 -3.60 18.05
CA SER A 175 3.37 -4.86 17.34
C SER A 175 2.06 -5.32 16.67
N LYS A 176 0.93 -5.20 17.36
CA LYS A 176 -0.40 -5.50 16.81
C LYS A 176 -0.75 -4.60 15.61
N SER A 177 -0.48 -3.30 15.73
CA SER A 177 -0.72 -2.33 14.65
C SER A 177 0.12 -2.64 13.42
N VAL A 178 1.40 -3.00 13.59
CA VAL A 178 2.28 -3.40 12.49
C VAL A 178 1.76 -4.66 11.81
N ARG A 179 1.43 -5.70 12.56
CA ARG A 179 0.87 -6.94 11.99
C ARG A 179 -0.47 -6.70 11.27
N ALA A 180 -1.30 -5.80 11.78
CA ALA A 180 -2.55 -5.43 11.12
C ALA A 180 -2.29 -4.72 9.78
N ALA A 181 -1.30 -3.82 9.72
CA ALA A 181 -0.91 -3.14 8.48
C ALA A 181 -0.35 -4.14 7.45
N LEU A 182 0.50 -5.09 7.86
CA LEU A 182 1.02 -6.13 6.98
C LEU A 182 -0.11 -6.98 6.38
N ARG A 183 -1.04 -7.48 7.21
CA ARG A 183 -2.19 -8.26 6.74
C ARG A 183 -3.09 -7.49 5.79
N ARG A 184 -3.32 -6.20 6.06
CA ARG A 184 -4.14 -5.33 5.19
C ARG A 184 -3.59 -5.22 3.78
N LEU A 185 -2.27 -5.34 3.62
CA LEU A 185 -1.55 -5.22 2.34
C LEU A 185 -1.11 -6.58 1.77
N ASP A 186 -1.52 -7.70 2.39
CA ASP A 186 -1.10 -9.07 2.02
C ASP A 186 0.44 -9.22 2.02
N LEU A 187 1.10 -8.67 3.05
CA LEU A 187 2.57 -8.67 3.23
C LEU A 187 3.00 -9.42 4.51
N ASP A 188 2.09 -10.13 5.15
CA ASP A 188 2.33 -10.83 6.42
C ASP A 188 3.03 -12.19 6.26
N ASP A 189 3.26 -12.64 5.03
CA ASP A 189 4.08 -13.80 4.70
C ASP A 189 5.57 -13.62 5.07
N GLY A 190 6.02 -12.36 5.22
CA GLY A 190 7.41 -12.02 5.52
C GLY A 190 8.39 -12.38 4.39
N GLU A 191 7.93 -12.55 3.15
CA GLU A 191 8.78 -12.94 2.02
C GLU A 191 9.54 -11.77 1.41
N ARG A 192 9.10 -10.54 1.66
CA ARG A 192 9.74 -9.35 1.12
C ARG A 192 9.93 -8.27 2.19
N ALA A 193 10.97 -7.47 2.00
CA ALA A 193 11.20 -6.29 2.83
C ALA A 193 10.10 -5.24 2.61
N VAL A 194 9.76 -4.54 3.68
CA VAL A 194 8.77 -3.45 3.67
C VAL A 194 9.39 -2.19 4.28
N ALA A 195 8.99 -1.02 3.80
CA ALA A 195 9.34 0.25 4.43
C ALA A 195 8.22 0.65 5.40
N LEU A 196 8.51 0.65 6.69
CA LEU A 196 7.57 1.06 7.72
C LEU A 196 7.66 2.57 7.90
N CYS A 197 6.57 3.27 7.57
CA CYS A 197 6.45 4.69 7.75
C CYS A 197 5.86 5.02 9.12
N TYR A 198 6.43 6.01 9.82
CA TYR A 198 5.94 6.49 11.10
C TYR A 198 6.03 8.01 11.20
N ARG A 199 5.19 8.58 12.06
CA ARG A 199 5.20 10.02 12.40
C ARG A 199 5.45 10.15 13.88
N TRP A 200 6.68 10.51 14.23
CA TRP A 200 7.03 10.64 15.63
C TRP A 200 6.43 11.90 16.24
N LYS A 201 5.87 11.73 17.42
CA LYS A 201 5.31 12.81 18.24
C LYS A 201 5.93 12.82 19.61
N LYS A 202 6.05 14.00 20.19
CA LYS A 202 6.62 14.22 21.54
C LYS A 202 8.11 13.85 21.63
N SER A 203 8.64 13.90 22.84
CA SER A 203 10.06 13.67 23.12
C SER A 203 10.46 12.22 22.87
N ALA A 204 11.65 12.03 22.30
CA ALA A 204 12.26 10.71 22.09
C ALA A 204 13.00 10.26 23.35
N THR A 205 12.27 9.97 24.42
CA THR A 205 12.87 9.40 25.65
C THR A 205 13.29 7.96 25.43
N PHE A 206 14.27 7.49 26.20
CA PHE A 206 14.76 6.11 26.10
C PHE A 206 13.63 5.09 26.19
N ALA A 207 12.72 5.23 27.17
CA ALA A 207 11.61 4.30 27.35
C ALA A 207 10.67 4.27 26.15
N ARG A 208 10.40 5.40 25.51
CA ARG A 208 9.58 5.47 24.31
C ARG A 208 10.27 4.86 23.10
N LEU A 209 11.56 5.14 22.92
CA LEU A 209 12.39 4.52 21.86
C LEU A 209 12.44 3.00 22.01
N ASP A 210 12.67 2.51 23.23
CA ASP A 210 12.73 1.09 23.52
C ASP A 210 11.40 0.38 23.24
N ALA A 211 10.29 0.91 23.74
CA ALA A 211 8.97 0.35 23.47
C ALA A 211 8.62 0.35 21.96
N PHE A 212 8.94 1.44 21.26
CA PHE A 212 8.75 1.56 19.83
C PHE A 212 9.58 0.52 19.07
N CYS A 213 10.89 0.48 19.28
CA CYS A 213 11.79 -0.40 18.54
C CYS A 213 11.47 -1.89 18.81
N ARG A 214 11.17 -2.28 20.07
CA ARG A 214 10.74 -3.64 20.39
C ARG A 214 9.41 -3.99 19.75
N GLY A 215 8.45 -3.06 19.79
CA GLY A 215 7.14 -3.26 19.16
C GLY A 215 7.24 -3.45 17.64
N ILE A 216 8.03 -2.62 16.97
CA ILE A 216 8.29 -2.74 15.53
C ILE A 216 9.00 -4.07 15.21
N ALA A 217 10.06 -4.41 15.93
CA ALA A 217 10.80 -5.66 15.72
C ALA A 217 9.91 -6.89 15.90
N SER A 218 9.06 -6.90 16.94
CA SER A 218 8.06 -7.95 17.16
C SER A 218 7.00 -8.00 16.07
N GLY A 219 6.54 -6.85 15.59
CA GLY A 219 5.56 -6.76 14.52
C GLY A 219 6.08 -7.28 13.17
N LEU A 220 7.37 -7.06 12.89
CA LEU A 220 8.07 -7.48 11.67
C LEU A 220 8.82 -8.81 11.83
N ALA A 221 8.63 -9.54 12.91
CA ALA A 221 9.41 -10.73 13.26
C ALA A 221 9.51 -11.78 12.13
N GLY A 222 8.43 -11.96 11.34
CA GLY A 222 8.42 -12.91 10.21
C GLY A 222 9.49 -12.59 9.15
N GLY A 223 9.59 -11.35 8.73
CA GLY A 223 10.60 -10.90 7.77
C GLY A 223 12.00 -10.84 8.38
N LEU A 224 12.11 -10.35 9.61
CA LEU A 224 13.40 -10.27 10.32
C LEU A 224 14.01 -11.65 10.55
N ALA A 225 13.21 -12.66 10.89
CA ALA A 225 13.69 -14.04 11.06
C ALA A 225 14.23 -14.65 9.76
N ARG A 226 13.83 -14.12 8.61
CA ARG A 226 14.35 -14.50 7.27
C ARG A 226 15.57 -13.68 6.84
N GLY A 227 16.10 -12.82 7.72
CA GLY A 227 17.25 -11.98 7.43
C GLY A 227 16.95 -10.71 6.61
N LEU A 228 15.67 -10.37 6.39
CA LEU A 228 15.30 -9.14 5.69
C LEU A 228 15.71 -7.91 6.49
N PRO A 229 16.06 -6.79 5.83
CA PRO A 229 16.43 -5.56 6.51
C PRO A 229 15.24 -4.93 7.25
N LEU A 230 15.53 -4.30 8.38
CA LEU A 230 14.62 -3.37 9.05
C LEU A 230 14.70 -2.03 8.34
N ILE A 231 13.59 -1.57 7.74
CA ILE A 231 13.55 -0.31 7.01
C ILE A 231 12.49 0.59 7.64
N LEU A 232 12.94 1.70 8.21
CA LEU A 232 12.13 2.70 8.90
C LEU A 232 12.22 4.03 8.17
N VAL A 233 11.07 4.67 7.94
CA VAL A 233 10.99 5.96 7.27
C VAL A 233 10.17 6.91 8.13
N GLY A 234 10.82 7.89 8.72
CA GLY A 234 10.23 8.83 9.66
C GLY A 234 9.87 10.17 9.04
N ASP A 235 8.85 10.80 9.63
CA ASP A 235 8.53 12.20 9.45
C ASP A 235 9.04 12.96 10.69
N GLY A 236 10.27 13.45 10.63
CA GLY A 236 10.99 14.11 11.75
C GLY A 236 12.47 13.74 11.78
N ASP A 237 13.23 14.29 12.71
CA ASP A 237 14.70 14.20 12.77
C ASP A 237 15.18 13.19 13.83
N ILE A 238 14.61 12.01 13.88
CA ILE A 238 14.98 10.99 14.88
C ILE A 238 15.39 9.64 14.25
N GLY A 239 15.50 9.58 12.94
CA GLY A 239 15.86 8.37 12.24
C GLY A 239 17.19 7.77 12.74
N GLY A 240 18.20 8.62 12.96
CA GLY A 240 19.48 8.19 13.50
C GLY A 240 19.39 7.58 14.90
N LEU A 241 18.61 8.21 15.80
CA LEU A 241 18.43 7.70 17.18
C LEU A 241 17.74 6.34 17.18
N ILE A 242 16.69 6.18 16.37
CA ILE A 242 15.95 4.90 16.25
C ILE A 242 16.88 3.82 15.70
N GLY A 243 17.63 4.11 14.64
CA GLY A 243 18.54 3.14 14.04
C GLY A 243 19.63 2.68 15.01
N ILE A 244 20.25 3.62 15.73
CA ILE A 244 21.25 3.31 16.78
C ILE A 244 20.60 2.46 17.88
N HIS A 245 19.41 2.82 18.36
CA HIS A 245 18.71 2.06 19.41
C HIS A 245 18.41 0.62 18.95
N CYS A 246 17.98 0.43 17.71
CA CYS A 246 17.77 -0.91 17.14
C CYS A 246 19.05 -1.75 17.08
N LEU A 247 20.20 -1.12 16.78
CA LEU A 247 21.48 -1.81 16.72
C LEU A 247 22.03 -2.11 18.13
N GLU A 248 22.14 -1.08 18.98
CA GLU A 248 22.88 -1.15 20.25
C GLU A 248 22.04 -1.77 21.38
N GLU A 249 20.79 -1.38 21.51
CA GLU A 249 19.93 -1.78 22.64
C GLU A 249 19.09 -3.03 22.29
N ILE A 250 18.44 -3.04 21.12
CA ILE A 250 17.65 -4.21 20.68
C ILE A 250 18.56 -5.31 20.16
N ARG A 251 19.75 -4.94 19.67
CA ARG A 251 20.75 -5.88 19.11
C ARG A 251 20.21 -6.70 17.95
N LEU A 252 19.50 -6.03 17.04
CA LEU A 252 19.00 -6.69 15.85
C LEU A 252 20.15 -7.11 14.95
N PRO A 253 20.21 -8.41 14.55
CA PRO A 253 21.26 -8.90 13.67
C PRO A 253 21.06 -8.51 12.21
N ASN A 254 19.88 -7.99 11.87
CA ASN A 254 19.49 -7.63 10.51
C ASN A 254 20.13 -6.31 10.06
N PRO A 255 20.30 -6.09 8.75
CA PRO A 255 20.60 -4.77 8.24
C PRO A 255 19.52 -3.76 8.64
N ILE A 256 19.93 -2.56 9.01
CA ILE A 256 19.04 -1.48 9.47
C ILE A 256 19.18 -0.29 8.55
N VAL A 257 18.05 0.20 8.04
CA VAL A 257 17.92 1.46 7.31
C VAL A 257 16.87 2.29 8.02
N SER A 258 17.28 3.33 8.72
CA SER A 258 16.37 4.26 9.40
C SER A 258 16.64 5.66 8.86
N ILE A 259 15.70 6.17 8.08
CA ILE A 259 15.80 7.46 7.39
C ILE A 259 14.64 8.37 7.83
N ASP A 260 14.86 9.67 7.69
CA ASP A 260 13.89 10.68 8.11
C ASP A 260 13.69 11.78 7.06
N GLY A 261 12.76 12.70 7.35
CA GLY A 261 12.46 13.82 6.46
C GLY A 261 11.75 13.42 5.16
N ILE A 262 11.17 12.22 5.09
CA ILE A 262 10.47 11.71 3.91
C ILE A 262 8.97 11.60 4.19
N ALA A 263 8.17 12.28 3.37
CA ALA A 263 6.72 12.20 3.45
C ALA A 263 6.18 11.10 2.52
N LEU A 264 5.63 10.04 3.09
CA LEU A 264 5.05 8.90 2.39
C LEU A 264 3.54 8.80 2.63
N ARG A 265 2.89 8.04 1.75
CA ARG A 265 1.47 7.67 1.84
C ARG A 265 1.33 6.16 1.81
N GLU A 266 0.22 5.68 2.32
CA GLU A 266 -0.13 4.27 2.15
C GLU A 266 -0.28 3.92 0.66
N PHE A 267 0.18 2.75 0.27
CA PHE A 267 0.29 2.26 -1.12
C PHE A 267 1.42 2.87 -1.95
N ASP A 268 2.26 3.74 -1.39
CA ASP A 268 3.49 4.10 -2.06
C ASP A 268 4.44 2.89 -2.14
N PHE A 269 5.25 2.90 -3.19
CA PHE A 269 6.45 2.08 -3.28
C PHE A 269 7.64 3.02 -3.32
N ILE A 270 8.72 2.64 -2.66
CA ILE A 270 9.93 3.48 -2.65
C ILE A 270 11.16 2.71 -3.13
N ASP A 271 12.05 3.46 -3.76
CA ASP A 271 13.43 3.05 -3.96
C ASP A 271 14.32 3.95 -3.09
N ILE A 272 15.19 3.36 -2.31
CA ILE A 272 16.20 4.08 -1.51
C ILE A 272 17.54 3.95 -2.24
N GLY A 273 18.10 5.06 -2.68
CA GLY A 273 19.37 5.10 -3.42
C GLY A 273 20.58 4.88 -2.52
N ALA A 274 21.75 4.91 -3.13
CA ALA A 274 23.00 4.85 -2.40
C ALA A 274 23.22 6.10 -1.54
N LEU A 275 23.98 5.96 -0.46
CA LEU A 275 24.36 7.07 0.40
C LEU A 275 25.17 8.10 -0.40
N LEU A 276 24.80 9.37 -0.28
CA LEU A 276 25.54 10.49 -0.87
C LEU A 276 26.68 10.86 0.06
N GLU A 277 27.91 10.56 -0.33
CA GLU A 277 29.12 10.76 0.49
C GLU A 277 29.28 12.19 0.98
N THR A 278 28.87 13.18 0.19
CA THR A 278 29.02 14.60 0.51
C THR A 278 28.04 15.11 1.56
N SER A 279 26.83 14.56 1.62
CA SER A 279 25.76 15.04 2.52
C SER A 279 25.38 14.03 3.60
N GLY A 280 25.78 12.76 3.46
CA GLY A 280 25.34 11.70 4.34
C GLY A 280 23.83 11.36 4.21
N ALA A 281 23.17 11.87 3.19
CA ALA A 281 21.76 11.65 2.93
C ALA A 281 21.57 10.57 1.85
N VAL A 282 20.35 10.04 1.73
CA VAL A 282 19.99 9.10 0.66
C VAL A 282 18.84 9.68 -0.20
N PRO A 283 18.92 9.56 -1.53
CA PRO A 283 17.79 9.89 -2.39
C PRO A 283 16.72 8.80 -2.29
N VAL A 284 15.47 9.22 -2.19
CA VAL A 284 14.31 8.33 -2.13
C VAL A 284 13.38 8.65 -3.28
N VAL A 285 13.17 7.68 -4.16
CA VAL A 285 12.22 7.77 -5.26
C VAL A 285 10.90 7.20 -4.76
N ILE A 286 9.84 8.02 -4.77
CA ILE A 286 8.50 7.65 -4.32
C ILE A 286 7.65 7.38 -5.55
N LYS A 287 7.07 6.19 -5.64
CA LYS A 287 6.19 5.72 -6.70
C LYS A 287 4.79 5.57 -6.11
N SER A 288 3.95 6.59 -6.27
CA SER A 288 2.58 6.53 -5.76
C SER A 288 1.67 5.77 -6.71
N LEU A 289 1.00 4.74 -6.23
CA LEU A 289 -0.04 4.02 -6.97
C LEU A 289 -1.42 4.66 -6.82
N VAL A 290 -1.54 5.68 -5.98
CA VAL A 290 -2.77 6.44 -5.75
C VAL A 290 -2.60 7.81 -6.40
N PHE A 291 -3.54 8.20 -7.26
CA PHE A 291 -3.54 9.55 -7.84
C PHE A 291 -3.58 10.59 -6.72
N PRO A 292 -2.71 11.61 -6.75
CA PRO A 292 -2.82 12.71 -5.80
C PRO A 292 -4.22 13.33 -5.97
N ALA A 293 -4.90 13.56 -4.85
CA ALA A 293 -6.17 14.28 -4.87
C ALA A 293 -5.96 15.59 -5.64
N SER A 294 -6.78 15.83 -6.65
CA SER A 294 -6.72 16.98 -7.59
C SER A 294 -6.95 18.33 -6.87
N GLY A 295 -6.13 18.67 -5.89
CA GLY A 295 -6.26 19.87 -5.07
C GLY A 295 -4.96 20.61 -4.80
N ALA A 296 -3.81 20.07 -5.23
CA ALA A 296 -2.50 20.67 -4.92
C ALA A 296 -1.71 21.19 -6.14
N ILE A 297 -2.32 21.20 -7.32
CA ILE A 297 -1.70 21.82 -8.51
C ILE A 297 -2.40 23.15 -8.73
N GLY A 298 -2.10 24.16 -7.92
CA GLY A 298 -2.75 25.46 -8.09
C GLY A 298 -2.33 26.55 -7.13
N GLN A 299 -1.08 26.58 -6.66
CA GLN A 299 -0.48 27.79 -6.09
C GLN A 299 1.05 27.77 -6.30
N GLY A 300 1.45 27.73 -7.54
CA GLY A 300 2.81 28.03 -7.97
C GLY A 300 2.84 29.40 -8.61
N ALA A 301 3.30 30.40 -7.87
CA ALA A 301 3.88 31.65 -8.31
C ALA A 301 3.22 32.35 -9.52
N ALA A 302 2.32 33.27 -9.24
CA ALA A 302 2.07 34.40 -10.14
C ALA A 302 3.38 35.19 -10.29
N ALA A 303 4.02 35.07 -11.42
CA ALA A 303 5.12 35.95 -11.82
C ALA A 303 4.57 37.38 -11.93
N SER A 304 5.07 38.28 -11.09
CA SER A 304 4.83 39.71 -11.20
C SER A 304 5.36 40.21 -12.54
N PRO A 305 4.63 41.08 -13.27
CA PRO A 305 5.14 41.65 -14.51
C PRO A 305 6.28 42.63 -14.19
N VAL A 306 7.41 42.39 -14.83
CA VAL A 306 8.55 43.34 -14.84
C VAL A 306 8.09 44.56 -15.61
N SER A 307 7.97 45.72 -14.94
CA SER A 307 7.80 47.04 -15.56
C SER A 307 9.09 47.40 -16.31
N ALA A 308 8.93 47.70 -17.61
CA ALA A 308 10.00 48.25 -18.42
C ALA A 308 10.28 49.72 -18.02
N PRO A 309 11.55 50.15 -17.99
CA PRO A 309 11.87 51.54 -17.78
C PRO A 309 11.68 52.35 -19.08
N THR A 310 11.09 53.52 -18.91
CA THR A 310 11.06 54.62 -19.90
C THR A 310 12.43 55.18 -20.17
#